data_6e0a5b8fa5b0bf68104cd0361c4fc175
#
_entry.id   6e0a5b8fa5b0bf68104cd0361c4fc175
#
_cell.length_a   1.000
_cell.length_b   1.000
_cell.length_c   1.000
_cell.angle_alpha   90.00
_cell.angle_beta   90.00
_cell.angle_gamma   90.00
#
_symmetry.space_group_name_H-M   'P 1'
#
loop_
_entity.id
_entity.type
_entity.pdbx_description
1 polymer ?
#
loop_
_entity_poly.entity_id
_entity_poly.type
_entity_poly.pdbx_seq_one_letter_code
_entity_poly.pdbx_strand_id
1 'polypeptide(L)'
;NELVYCQRLFHLEWVDGRWAHSDDTVQGSVAHDATDRRSGRMPAPDEEEKPFTSIQVTLSDPDLGVTAVIDRVDHEDGSSSPVDMKKGSGPGDGGMWPADRVQVLTQAVLLRRAGYSVNRAEISYLGSHHRAAIEVGPDAETEVRELVALARKVAAQELPPPPLLNDPRCPRCSLAPLCMPDETNYLLERSSGQPRRIIVKNPDTRPVYVNTQGASVKVSGGRLLVAVKGETVAERRLLDVSQVCVVGNVQITTQALKALWRRGVTVIWLSYGGWLDGWSQGPMSGHVTLRRRQVLASVHGLRFAQQMIRGKIHNQ
;
A
#
# COMPACT_ATOMS: atom_id res chain seq x y z
N ASN A 1 -2.32 3.71 11.08
CA ASN A 1 -3.34 2.76 10.57
C ASN A 1 -2.82 1.34 10.59
N GLU A 2 -1.73 1.07 9.87
CA GLU A 2 -1.15 -0.25 9.62
C GLU A 2 -0.77 -0.95 10.92
N LEU A 3 -0.23 -0.21 11.91
CA LEU A 3 0.11 -0.75 13.22
C LEU A 3 -1.08 -1.38 13.94
N VAL A 4 -2.21 -0.67 13.96
CA VAL A 4 -3.45 -1.12 14.62
C VAL A 4 -4.15 -2.20 13.79
N TYR A 5 -4.08 -2.11 12.48
CA TYR A 5 -4.58 -3.16 11.60
C TYR A 5 -3.81 -4.47 11.82
N CYS A 6 -2.47 -4.41 11.77
CA CYS A 6 -1.58 -5.54 11.99
C CYS A 6 -0.14 -5.06 12.20
N GLN A 7 0.48 -5.37 13.34
CA GLN A 7 1.86 -4.98 13.64
C GLN A 7 2.86 -5.53 12.60
N ARG A 8 2.61 -6.72 12.05
CA ARG A 8 3.43 -7.29 10.98
C ARG A 8 3.29 -6.50 9.68
N LEU A 9 2.09 -6.06 9.33
CA LEU A 9 1.87 -5.18 8.17
C LEU A 9 2.68 -3.90 8.31
N PHE A 10 2.57 -3.24 9.46
CA PHE A 10 3.35 -2.04 9.77
C PHE A 10 4.86 -2.29 9.61
N HIS A 11 5.40 -3.37 10.18
CA HIS A 11 6.83 -3.68 10.06
C HIS A 11 7.23 -3.94 8.61
N LEU A 12 6.45 -4.71 7.86
CA LEU A 12 6.74 -5.02 6.46
C LEU A 12 6.72 -3.77 5.57
N GLU A 13 5.79 -2.85 5.80
CA GLU A 13 5.68 -1.62 4.99
C GLU A 13 6.70 -0.56 5.39
N TRP A 14 6.80 -0.26 6.67
CA TRP A 14 7.59 0.88 7.16
C TRP A 14 9.05 0.56 7.48
N VAL A 15 9.35 -0.66 7.91
CA VAL A 15 10.72 -1.08 8.25
C VAL A 15 11.37 -1.82 7.09
N ASP A 16 10.69 -2.82 6.55
CA ASP A 16 11.18 -3.60 5.41
C ASP A 16 10.90 -2.90 4.07
N GLY A 17 10.09 -1.82 4.05
CA GLY A 17 9.73 -1.06 2.85
C GLY A 17 9.01 -1.88 1.79
N ARG A 18 8.29 -2.92 2.16
CA ARG A 18 7.52 -3.77 1.24
C ARG A 18 6.17 -3.11 0.98
N TRP A 19 5.97 -2.71 -0.25
CA TRP A 19 4.69 -2.18 -0.68
C TRP A 19 4.09 -3.05 -1.78
N ALA A 20 2.79 -3.28 -1.71
CA ALA A 20 2.06 -3.93 -2.77
C ALA A 20 0.73 -3.22 -2.99
N HIS A 21 0.45 -2.85 -4.23
CA HIS A 21 -0.85 -2.29 -4.59
C HIS A 21 -1.93 -3.38 -4.55
N SER A 22 -3.05 -3.09 -3.90
CA SER A 22 -4.30 -3.84 -4.03
C SER A 22 -5.29 -3.03 -4.86
N ASP A 23 -6.36 -3.67 -5.32
CA ASP A 23 -7.42 -2.95 -6.02
C ASP A 23 -7.97 -1.82 -5.14
N ASP A 24 -8.07 -2.06 -3.82
CA ASP A 24 -8.49 -1.06 -2.84
C ASP A 24 -7.50 0.10 -2.72
N THR A 25 -6.17 -0.17 -2.70
CA THR A 25 -5.15 0.89 -2.62
C THR A 25 -5.04 1.69 -3.91
N VAL A 26 -5.19 1.06 -5.08
CA VAL A 26 -5.19 1.75 -6.39
C VAL A 26 -6.44 2.62 -6.53
N GLN A 27 -7.59 2.10 -6.14
CA GLN A 27 -8.82 2.88 -6.16
C GLN A 27 -8.82 4.01 -5.13
N GLY A 28 -8.21 3.80 -3.96
CA GLY A 28 -7.99 4.83 -2.94
C GLY A 28 -7.16 5.98 -3.48
N SER A 29 -6.01 5.71 -4.11
CA SER A 29 -5.13 6.74 -4.67
C SER A 29 -5.83 7.58 -5.75
N VAL A 30 -6.66 6.98 -6.61
CA VAL A 30 -7.44 7.73 -7.60
C VAL A 30 -8.46 8.67 -6.96
N ALA A 31 -9.07 8.27 -5.84
CA ALA A 31 -9.99 9.13 -5.10
C ALA A 31 -9.26 10.31 -4.44
N HIS A 32 -8.06 10.07 -3.88
CA HIS A 32 -7.21 11.12 -3.32
C HIS A 32 -6.68 12.09 -4.39
N ASP A 33 -6.25 11.61 -5.57
CA ASP A 33 -5.80 12.46 -6.68
C ASP A 33 -6.86 13.49 -7.13
N ALA A 34 -8.13 13.17 -6.94
CA ALA A 34 -9.22 14.10 -7.26
C ALA A 34 -9.37 15.22 -6.20
N THR A 35 -8.98 14.94 -4.94
CA THR A 35 -9.05 15.86 -3.82
C THR A 35 -7.76 16.70 -3.69
N ASP A 36 -6.61 16.12 -4.06
CA ASP A 36 -5.26 16.73 -3.94
C ASP A 36 -5.05 17.99 -4.81
N ARG A 37 -5.98 18.29 -5.70
CA ARG A 37 -5.90 19.49 -6.57
C ARG A 37 -6.38 20.77 -5.90
N ARG A 38 -6.81 20.71 -4.65
CA ARG A 38 -7.32 21.87 -3.90
C ARG A 38 -6.60 21.98 -2.57
N SER A 39 -5.59 22.82 -2.48
CA SER A 39 -5.01 23.21 -1.19
C SER A 39 -5.83 24.36 -0.59
N GLY A 40 -6.29 24.23 0.63
CA GLY A 40 -6.98 25.28 1.35
C GLY A 40 -6.06 25.96 2.39
N ARG A 41 -6.30 27.25 2.66
CA ARG A 41 -5.64 27.98 3.75
C ARG A 41 -6.10 27.41 5.11
N MET A 42 -5.14 27.22 6.03
CA MET A 42 -5.45 27.08 7.45
C MET A 42 -5.47 28.48 8.09
N PRO A 43 -6.52 28.88 8.84
CA PRO A 43 -6.54 30.12 9.62
C PRO A 43 -5.54 30.02 10.78
N ALA A 44 -5.21 31.15 11.39
CA ALA A 44 -4.55 31.14 12.68
C ALA A 44 -5.46 30.54 13.76
N PRO A 45 -4.93 29.86 14.81
CA PRO A 45 -5.75 29.20 15.83
C PRO A 45 -6.70 30.12 16.60
N ASP A 46 -6.41 31.42 16.64
CA ASP A 46 -7.14 32.51 17.31
C ASP A 46 -7.95 33.36 16.33
N GLU A 47 -7.99 33.04 15.05
CA GLU A 47 -8.72 33.78 14.03
C GLU A 47 -10.20 33.35 14.06
N GLU A 48 -11.11 34.22 14.49
CA GLU A 48 -12.56 34.00 14.39
C GLU A 48 -13.01 34.25 12.94
N GLU A 49 -13.23 33.19 12.20
CA GLU A 49 -13.80 33.27 10.85
C GLU A 49 -15.19 32.62 10.82
N LYS A 50 -15.97 32.97 9.80
CA LYS A 50 -17.22 32.27 9.46
C LYS A 50 -16.89 30.77 9.20
N PRO A 51 -17.84 29.83 9.39
CA PRO A 51 -17.63 28.43 9.11
C PRO A 51 -17.00 28.24 7.74
N PHE A 52 -15.86 27.51 7.68
CA PHE A 52 -15.17 27.19 6.45
C PHE A 52 -14.45 25.84 6.56
N THR A 53 -13.90 25.39 5.46
CA THR A 53 -13.24 24.08 5.36
C THR A 53 -11.84 24.25 4.80
N SER A 54 -10.84 23.70 5.49
CA SER A 54 -9.49 23.52 4.98
C SER A 54 -9.31 22.11 4.39
N ILE A 55 -8.55 21.98 3.31
CA ILE A 55 -8.36 20.72 2.60
C ILE A 55 -6.86 20.44 2.48
N GLN A 56 -6.45 19.16 2.57
CA GLN A 56 -5.07 18.70 2.43
C GLN A 56 -4.10 19.40 3.40
N VAL A 57 -4.48 19.41 4.68
CA VAL A 57 -3.68 20.03 5.73
C VAL A 57 -2.58 19.10 6.20
N THR A 58 -1.33 19.49 6.03
CA THR A 58 -0.17 18.73 6.55
C THR A 58 0.27 19.33 7.88
N LEU A 59 0.27 18.50 8.92
CA LEU A 59 0.77 18.84 10.25
C LEU A 59 1.86 17.87 10.68
N SER A 60 2.87 18.40 11.36
CA SER A 60 3.97 17.63 11.93
C SER A 60 4.24 18.09 13.35
N ASP A 61 4.47 17.15 14.24
CA ASP A 61 4.92 17.42 15.59
C ASP A 61 6.20 16.62 15.89
N PRO A 62 7.35 17.31 16.01
CA PRO A 62 8.63 16.64 16.27
C PRO A 62 8.72 15.95 17.62
N ASP A 63 8.01 16.45 18.63
CA ASP A 63 8.01 15.86 19.99
C ASP A 63 7.24 14.53 20.01
N LEU A 64 6.10 14.46 19.34
CA LEU A 64 5.40 13.20 19.08
C LEU A 64 6.17 12.34 18.07
N GLY A 65 6.88 12.95 17.13
CA GLY A 65 7.53 12.28 16.00
C GLY A 65 6.51 11.75 14.99
N VAL A 66 5.45 12.52 14.74
CA VAL A 66 4.36 12.17 13.84
C VAL A 66 4.12 13.28 12.83
N THR A 67 3.89 12.86 11.58
CA THR A 67 3.39 13.73 10.51
C THR A 67 2.10 13.12 9.97
N ALA A 68 1.09 13.94 9.74
CA ALA A 68 -0.14 13.52 9.10
C ALA A 68 -0.58 14.52 8.03
N VAL A 69 -1.20 13.98 6.98
CA VAL A 69 -1.99 14.74 6.02
C VAL A 69 -3.44 14.52 6.38
N ILE A 70 -4.19 15.61 6.59
CA ILE A 70 -5.59 15.59 6.93
C ILE A 70 -6.38 15.96 5.69
N ASP A 71 -7.26 15.08 5.23
CA ASP A 71 -8.01 15.31 4.00
C ASP A 71 -8.84 16.59 4.08
N ARG A 72 -9.51 16.79 5.21
CA ARG A 72 -10.37 17.93 5.46
C ARG A 72 -10.39 18.33 6.94
N VAL A 73 -10.39 19.60 7.22
CA VAL A 73 -10.65 20.17 8.55
C VAL A 73 -11.84 21.12 8.45
N ASP A 74 -12.90 20.83 9.18
CA ASP A 74 -14.06 21.72 9.28
C ASP A 74 -13.89 22.65 10.48
N HIS A 75 -14.00 23.95 10.24
CA HIS A 75 -13.90 25.00 11.25
C HIS A 75 -15.30 25.58 11.49
N GLU A 76 -15.80 25.45 12.69
CA GLU A 76 -17.14 25.90 13.10
C GLU A 76 -17.14 26.22 14.58
N ASP A 77 -17.75 27.35 14.96
CA ASP A 77 -17.92 27.78 16.34
C ASP A 77 -16.64 27.77 17.19
N GLY A 78 -15.52 28.23 16.61
CA GLY A 78 -14.21 28.25 17.26
C GLY A 78 -13.59 26.88 17.50
N SER A 79 -14.15 25.83 16.93
CA SER A 79 -13.63 24.46 17.00
C SER A 79 -13.23 23.96 15.60
N SER A 80 -12.18 23.14 15.56
CA SER A 80 -11.65 22.52 14.33
C SER A 80 -11.81 21.02 14.42
N SER A 81 -12.52 20.42 13.47
CA SER A 81 -12.79 18.99 13.43
C SER A 81 -12.11 18.34 12.23
N PRO A 82 -11.13 17.44 12.41
CA PRO A 82 -10.55 16.69 11.31
C PRO A 82 -11.56 15.68 10.79
N VAL A 83 -11.67 15.59 9.47
CA VAL A 83 -12.54 14.65 8.75
C VAL A 83 -11.69 13.90 7.73
N ASP A 84 -11.61 12.59 7.88
CA ASP A 84 -10.93 11.72 6.92
C ASP A 84 -11.96 10.97 6.07
N MET A 85 -11.65 10.78 4.79
CA MET A 85 -12.57 10.16 3.84
C MET A 85 -12.11 8.76 3.48
N LYS A 86 -12.97 7.77 3.69
CA LYS A 86 -12.71 6.37 3.35
C LYS A 86 -13.65 5.91 2.23
N LYS A 87 -13.08 5.36 1.18
CA LYS A 87 -13.85 4.82 0.05
C LYS A 87 -14.69 3.60 0.43
N GLY A 88 -14.21 2.79 1.39
CA GLY A 88 -14.89 1.60 1.87
C GLY A 88 -16.13 1.90 2.71
N SER A 89 -16.73 0.85 3.25
CA SER A 89 -17.83 0.91 4.19
C SER A 89 -17.34 0.83 5.62
N GLY A 90 -17.98 1.55 6.52
CA GLY A 90 -17.77 1.43 7.97
C GLY A 90 -18.24 0.08 8.52
N PRO A 91 -18.00 -0.20 9.80
CA PRO A 91 -18.61 -1.34 10.49
C PRO A 91 -20.13 -1.20 10.52
N GLY A 92 -20.83 -2.36 10.52
CA GLY A 92 -22.29 -2.39 10.41
C GLY A 92 -23.05 -1.84 11.62
N ASP A 93 -22.36 -1.56 12.73
CA ASP A 93 -22.90 -0.97 13.96
C ASP A 93 -22.92 0.58 13.97
N GLY A 94 -22.51 1.21 12.87
CA GLY A 94 -22.44 2.66 12.76
C GLY A 94 -21.19 3.29 13.41
N GLY A 95 -20.25 2.49 13.89
CA GLY A 95 -19.00 2.94 14.50
C GLY A 95 -17.88 3.21 13.49
N MET A 96 -16.63 3.19 14.00
CA MET A 96 -15.42 3.31 13.21
C MET A 96 -14.60 2.04 13.31
N TRP A 97 -13.88 1.68 12.23
CA TRP A 97 -12.82 0.68 12.33
C TRP A 97 -11.71 1.16 13.27
N PRO A 98 -11.13 0.28 14.11
CA PRO A 98 -10.09 0.68 15.07
C PRO A 98 -8.91 1.43 14.42
N ALA A 99 -8.49 1.04 13.22
CA ALA A 99 -7.42 1.69 12.48
C ALA A 99 -7.81 3.12 12.04
N ASP A 100 -9.06 3.33 11.61
CA ASP A 100 -9.58 4.63 11.20
C ASP A 100 -9.75 5.56 12.41
N ARG A 101 -10.24 5.00 13.54
CA ARG A 101 -10.35 5.74 14.80
C ARG A 101 -9.00 6.32 15.22
N VAL A 102 -7.96 5.51 15.21
CA VAL A 102 -6.60 5.95 15.57
C VAL A 102 -6.08 7.01 14.61
N GLN A 103 -6.41 6.93 13.34
CA GLN A 103 -6.03 7.93 12.35
C GLN A 103 -6.60 9.29 12.71
N VAL A 104 -7.93 9.40 12.83
CA VAL A 104 -8.55 10.71 13.10
C VAL A 104 -8.23 11.22 14.52
N LEU A 105 -8.02 10.30 15.49
CA LEU A 105 -7.55 10.69 16.81
C LEU A 105 -6.15 11.33 16.75
N THR A 106 -5.25 10.75 15.97
CA THR A 106 -3.90 11.29 15.77
C THR A 106 -3.95 12.64 15.07
N GLN A 107 -4.80 12.80 14.06
CA GLN A 107 -5.03 14.07 13.38
C GLN A 107 -5.56 15.14 14.34
N ALA A 108 -6.51 14.78 15.20
CA ALA A 108 -7.06 15.67 16.22
C ALA A 108 -6.01 16.12 17.25
N VAL A 109 -5.16 15.20 17.70
CA VAL A 109 -4.06 15.52 18.63
C VAL A 109 -3.06 16.47 17.97
N LEU A 110 -2.69 16.25 16.70
CA LEU A 110 -1.80 17.16 15.97
C LEU A 110 -2.38 18.57 15.82
N LEU A 111 -3.69 18.69 15.54
CA LEU A 111 -4.38 19.98 15.50
C LEU A 111 -4.35 20.66 16.87
N ARG A 112 -4.64 19.94 17.98
CA ARG A 112 -4.56 20.51 19.35
C ARG A 112 -3.16 21.02 19.67
N ARG A 113 -2.13 20.27 19.30
CA ARG A 113 -0.74 20.67 19.51
C ARG A 113 -0.31 21.85 18.63
N ALA A 114 -0.98 22.03 17.49
CA ALA A 114 -0.82 23.22 16.65
C ALA A 114 -1.63 24.44 17.17
N GLY A 115 -2.35 24.31 18.31
CA GLY A 115 -3.06 25.39 18.98
C GLY A 115 -4.56 25.48 18.67
N TYR A 116 -5.11 24.56 17.87
CA TYR A 116 -6.54 24.56 17.55
C TYR A 116 -7.38 23.90 18.64
N SER A 117 -8.58 24.42 18.89
CA SER A 117 -9.58 23.76 19.72
C SER A 117 -10.20 22.60 18.96
N VAL A 118 -10.09 21.38 19.49
CA VAL A 118 -10.61 20.16 18.82
C VAL A 118 -11.35 19.30 19.84
N ASN A 119 -12.64 19.16 19.68
CA ASN A 119 -13.49 18.36 20.55
C ASN A 119 -14.01 17.09 19.87
N ARG A 120 -13.97 17.05 18.55
CA ARG A 120 -14.55 15.98 17.74
C ARG A 120 -13.64 15.65 16.56
N ALA A 121 -13.64 14.38 16.14
CA ALA A 121 -12.99 13.91 14.92
C ALA A 121 -13.90 12.94 14.19
N GLU A 122 -13.87 12.93 12.85
CA GLU A 122 -14.84 12.21 12.03
C GLU A 122 -14.18 11.38 10.94
N ILE A 123 -14.86 10.28 10.58
CA ILE A 123 -14.61 9.50 9.35
C ILE A 123 -15.87 9.54 8.49
N SER A 124 -15.69 9.79 7.20
CA SER A 124 -16.74 9.67 6.20
C SER A 124 -16.51 8.44 5.34
N TYR A 125 -17.35 7.42 5.51
CA TYR A 125 -17.32 6.19 4.70
C TYR A 125 -18.19 6.38 3.45
N LEU A 126 -17.53 6.56 2.30
CA LEU A 126 -18.22 6.83 1.03
C LEU A 126 -19.00 5.62 0.53
N GLY A 127 -18.50 4.40 0.77
CA GLY A 127 -19.13 3.15 0.31
C GLY A 127 -20.46 2.83 1.01
N SER A 128 -20.66 3.31 2.24
CA SER A 128 -21.90 3.13 3.01
C SER A 128 -22.67 4.43 3.23
N HIS A 129 -22.17 5.57 2.68
CA HIS A 129 -22.72 6.91 2.93
C HIS A 129 -22.91 7.23 4.42
N HIS A 130 -21.99 6.72 5.25
CA HIS A 130 -22.05 6.82 6.69
C HIS A 130 -20.92 7.71 7.22
N ARG A 131 -21.26 8.57 8.21
CA ARG A 131 -20.28 9.33 8.99
C ARG A 131 -20.27 8.82 10.42
N ALA A 132 -19.11 8.50 10.91
CA ALA A 132 -18.88 8.16 12.30
C ALA A 132 -18.00 9.24 12.95
N ALA A 133 -18.28 9.56 14.20
CA ALA A 133 -17.55 10.56 14.96
C ALA A 133 -17.08 10.01 16.31
N ILE A 134 -15.98 10.56 16.79
CA ILE A 134 -15.50 10.34 18.16
C ILE A 134 -15.35 11.67 18.89
N GLU A 135 -15.65 11.66 20.15
CA GLU A 135 -15.26 12.74 21.06
C GLU A 135 -13.76 12.63 21.38
N VAL A 136 -13.06 13.75 21.31
CA VAL A 136 -11.64 13.82 21.58
C VAL A 136 -11.45 14.24 23.04
N GLY A 137 -11.27 13.23 23.91
CA GLY A 137 -11.11 13.43 25.36
C GLY A 137 -9.73 14.03 25.73
N PRO A 138 -9.51 14.26 27.05
CA PRO A 138 -8.23 14.74 27.57
C PRO A 138 -7.11 13.69 27.40
N ASP A 139 -7.43 12.41 27.42
CA ASP A 139 -6.45 11.31 27.34
C ASP A 139 -6.01 11.00 25.91
N ALA A 140 -6.55 11.69 24.90
CA ALA A 140 -6.27 11.45 23.48
C ALA A 140 -4.77 11.52 23.16
N GLU A 141 -4.05 12.49 23.72
CA GLU A 141 -2.61 12.63 23.51
C GLU A 141 -1.85 11.45 24.13
N THR A 142 -2.22 11.00 25.32
CA THR A 142 -1.61 9.84 25.97
C THR A 142 -1.79 8.58 25.12
N GLU A 143 -2.99 8.33 24.62
CA GLU A 143 -3.26 7.20 23.72
C GLU A 143 -2.38 7.26 22.46
N VAL A 144 -2.25 8.43 21.83
CA VAL A 144 -1.40 8.59 20.64
C VAL A 144 0.08 8.36 20.97
N ARG A 145 0.58 8.87 22.13
CA ARG A 145 1.96 8.64 22.58
C ARG A 145 2.27 7.16 22.81
N GLU A 146 1.33 6.42 23.39
CA GLU A 146 1.46 4.98 23.60
C GLU A 146 1.51 4.23 22.26
N LEU A 147 0.69 4.60 21.29
CA LEU A 147 0.71 4.02 19.95
C LEU A 147 2.01 4.33 19.21
N VAL A 148 2.54 5.54 19.33
CA VAL A 148 3.85 5.90 18.75
C VAL A 148 4.98 5.11 19.43
N ALA A 149 4.94 4.96 20.76
CA ALA A 149 5.91 4.14 21.48
C ALA A 149 5.85 2.67 21.03
N LEU A 150 4.65 2.12 20.85
CA LEU A 150 4.45 0.78 20.31
C LEU A 150 4.99 0.66 18.89
N ALA A 151 4.73 1.65 18.01
CA ALA A 151 5.25 1.67 16.65
C ALA A 151 6.79 1.64 16.63
N ARG A 152 7.45 2.46 17.46
CA ARG A 152 8.91 2.46 17.63
C ARG A 152 9.44 1.12 18.14
N LYS A 153 8.75 0.52 19.12
CA LYS A 153 9.11 -0.81 19.64
C LYS A 153 9.02 -1.88 18.57
N VAL A 154 7.96 -1.88 17.77
CA VAL A 154 7.79 -2.83 16.64
C VAL A 154 8.84 -2.57 15.56
N ALA A 155 9.11 -1.31 15.25
CA ALA A 155 10.10 -0.93 14.23
C ALA A 155 11.53 -1.32 14.63
N ALA A 156 11.84 -1.34 15.93
CA ALA A 156 13.17 -1.73 16.44
C ALA A 156 13.40 -3.25 16.42
N GLN A 157 12.37 -4.05 16.14
CA GLN A 157 12.54 -5.51 16.06
C GLN A 157 13.36 -5.89 14.82
N GLU A 158 14.26 -6.84 14.98
CA GLU A 158 15.05 -7.37 13.87
C GLU A 158 14.20 -8.12 12.83
N LEU A 159 13.21 -8.85 13.30
CA LEU A 159 12.28 -9.62 12.46
C LEU A 159 10.86 -9.07 12.59
N PRO A 160 10.07 -9.13 11.52
CA PRO A 160 8.67 -8.74 11.60
C PRO A 160 7.92 -9.62 12.61
N PRO A 161 7.00 -9.06 13.41
CA PRO A 161 6.15 -9.83 14.30
C PRO A 161 5.49 -11.00 13.58
N PRO A 162 5.13 -12.08 14.27
CA PRO A 162 4.44 -13.20 13.65
C PRO A 162 3.08 -12.75 13.07
N PRO A 163 2.60 -13.40 11.99
CA PRO A 163 1.30 -13.07 11.41
C PRO A 163 0.15 -13.34 12.37
N LEU A 164 -0.98 -12.67 12.13
CA LEU A 164 -2.23 -12.98 12.83
C LEU A 164 -2.66 -14.42 12.53
N LEU A 165 -3.28 -15.08 13.53
CA LEU A 165 -3.77 -16.45 13.40
C LEU A 165 -5.23 -16.45 12.93
N ASN A 166 -5.51 -17.13 11.80
CA ASN A 166 -6.87 -17.32 11.26
C ASN A 166 -7.73 -16.04 11.21
N ASP A 167 -7.09 -14.91 11.05
CA ASP A 167 -7.75 -13.60 11.09
C ASP A 167 -8.38 -13.27 9.72
N PRO A 168 -9.66 -12.83 9.70
CA PRO A 168 -10.36 -12.50 8.45
C PRO A 168 -9.79 -11.27 7.73
N ARG A 169 -8.95 -10.48 8.39
CA ARG A 169 -8.25 -9.35 7.76
C ARG A 169 -7.16 -9.79 6.80
N CYS A 170 -6.54 -10.95 7.04
CA CYS A 170 -5.39 -11.44 6.26
C CYS A 170 -5.71 -11.61 4.76
N PRO A 171 -6.80 -12.25 4.33
CA PRO A 171 -7.13 -12.38 2.90
C PRO A 171 -7.35 -11.05 2.17
N ARG A 172 -7.76 -10.01 2.89
CA ARG A 172 -7.99 -8.66 2.34
C ARG A 172 -6.75 -7.77 2.38
N CYS A 173 -5.71 -8.20 3.08
CA CYS A 173 -4.49 -7.43 3.24
C CYS A 173 -3.72 -7.32 1.92
N SER A 174 -3.27 -6.11 1.60
CA SER A 174 -2.44 -5.85 0.41
C SER A 174 -1.18 -6.71 0.38
N LEU A 175 -0.58 -7.00 1.52
CA LEU A 175 0.63 -7.80 1.65
C LEU A 175 0.37 -9.29 1.88
N ALA A 176 -0.87 -9.79 1.79
CA ALA A 176 -1.16 -11.22 2.00
C ALA A 176 -0.25 -12.16 1.18
N PRO A 177 -0.01 -11.90 -0.13
CA PRO A 177 0.86 -12.75 -0.95
C PRO A 177 2.34 -12.72 -0.55
N LEU A 178 2.79 -11.65 0.12
CA LEU A 178 4.16 -11.50 0.61
C LEU A 178 4.31 -12.00 2.05
N CYS A 179 3.30 -11.73 2.86
CA CYS A 179 3.24 -12.14 4.26
C CYS A 179 3.03 -13.65 4.40
N MET A 180 2.22 -14.25 3.50
CA MET A 180 1.82 -15.66 3.54
C MET A 180 1.46 -16.08 4.97
N PRO A 181 0.38 -15.53 5.55
CA PRO A 181 0.13 -15.64 6.99
C PRO A 181 -0.09 -17.09 7.44
N ASP A 182 -0.78 -17.89 6.64
CA ASP A 182 -1.09 -19.27 7.00
C ASP A 182 0.15 -20.15 6.90
N GLU A 183 0.92 -20.03 5.82
CA GLU A 183 2.17 -20.74 5.61
C GLU A 183 3.22 -20.35 6.65
N THR A 184 3.33 -19.06 6.95
CA THR A 184 4.26 -18.57 7.97
C THR A 184 3.90 -19.11 9.34
N ASN A 185 2.62 -19.07 9.73
CA ASN A 185 2.17 -19.62 11.01
C ASN A 185 2.34 -21.15 11.09
N TYR A 186 2.11 -21.86 9.98
CA TYR A 186 2.34 -23.30 9.88
C TYR A 186 3.83 -23.64 10.09
N LEU A 187 4.73 -22.92 9.40
CA LEU A 187 6.18 -23.13 9.52
C LEU A 187 6.73 -22.73 10.89
N LEU A 188 6.07 -21.80 11.58
CA LEU A 188 6.39 -21.41 12.95
C LEU A 188 5.72 -22.33 14.02
N GLU A 189 5.08 -23.41 13.59
CA GLU A 189 4.35 -24.34 14.47
C GLU A 189 3.25 -23.67 15.32
N ARG A 190 2.72 -22.52 14.85
CA ARG A 190 1.64 -21.78 15.52
C ARG A 190 0.25 -22.21 15.06
N SER A 191 0.16 -22.98 13.98
CA SER A 191 -1.06 -23.52 13.44
C SER A 191 -0.80 -24.95 12.95
N SER A 192 -1.69 -25.88 13.30
CA SER A 192 -1.65 -27.28 12.82
C SER A 192 -2.53 -27.50 11.59
N GLY A 193 -3.34 -26.50 11.20
CA GLY A 193 -4.21 -26.57 10.02
C GLY A 193 -3.43 -26.43 8.72
N GLN A 194 -3.92 -27.07 7.65
CA GLN A 194 -3.35 -26.85 6.33
C GLN A 194 -3.51 -25.36 5.93
N PRO A 195 -2.46 -24.75 5.36
CA PRO A 195 -2.52 -23.39 4.85
C PRO A 195 -3.63 -23.24 3.82
N ARG A 196 -4.39 -22.15 3.91
CA ARG A 196 -5.39 -21.81 2.90
C ARG A 196 -4.68 -21.54 1.57
N ARG A 197 -5.33 -21.89 0.47
CA ARG A 197 -4.79 -21.64 -0.85
C ARG A 197 -4.52 -20.14 -1.03
N ILE A 198 -3.30 -19.78 -1.48
CA ILE A 198 -2.94 -18.40 -1.78
C ILE A 198 -3.91 -17.85 -2.84
N ILE A 199 -4.61 -16.77 -2.50
CA ILE A 199 -5.45 -16.04 -3.45
C ILE A 199 -4.52 -15.13 -4.24
N VAL A 200 -4.47 -15.32 -5.55
CA VAL A 200 -3.73 -14.43 -6.45
C VAL A 200 -4.37 -13.05 -6.38
N LYS A 201 -3.56 -12.04 -6.06
CA LYS A 201 -4.00 -10.68 -5.77
C LYS A 201 -4.76 -10.02 -6.91
N ASN A 202 -4.39 -10.32 -8.15
CA ASN A 202 -5.08 -9.86 -9.34
C ASN A 202 -5.11 -11.01 -10.38
N PRO A 203 -6.17 -11.85 -10.35
CA PRO A 203 -6.28 -13.00 -11.24
C PRO A 203 -6.40 -12.59 -12.73
N ASP A 204 -6.74 -11.35 -13.00
CA ASP A 204 -6.97 -10.85 -14.36
C ASP A 204 -5.70 -10.32 -15.01
N THR A 205 -4.63 -10.03 -14.26
CA THR A 205 -3.37 -9.64 -14.86
C THR A 205 -2.73 -10.81 -15.61
N ARG A 206 -2.27 -10.53 -16.82
CA ARG A 206 -1.65 -11.52 -17.72
C ARG A 206 -0.30 -11.03 -18.24
N PRO A 207 0.65 -11.94 -18.49
CA PRO A 207 1.81 -11.61 -19.29
C PRO A 207 1.40 -11.31 -20.73
N VAL A 208 2.01 -10.29 -21.31
CA VAL A 208 1.84 -9.93 -22.71
C VAL A 208 3.09 -10.37 -23.48
N TYR A 209 2.91 -11.27 -24.43
CA TYR A 209 3.96 -11.72 -25.32
C TYR A 209 3.85 -11.00 -26.67
N VAL A 210 4.90 -10.29 -27.08
CA VAL A 210 4.98 -9.61 -28.36
C VAL A 210 6.04 -10.33 -29.18
N ASN A 211 5.60 -11.16 -30.13
CA ASN A 211 6.45 -12.03 -30.96
C ASN A 211 6.40 -11.68 -32.47
N THR A 212 5.59 -10.67 -32.85
CA THR A 212 5.52 -10.23 -34.24
C THR A 212 6.76 -9.42 -34.59
N GLN A 213 7.56 -9.93 -35.52
CA GLN A 213 8.80 -9.30 -35.92
C GLN A 213 8.58 -7.93 -36.56
N GLY A 214 9.38 -6.94 -36.18
CA GLY A 214 9.22 -5.55 -36.60
C GLY A 214 8.10 -4.78 -35.87
N ALA A 215 7.46 -5.40 -34.88
CA ALA A 215 6.48 -4.70 -34.06
C ALA A 215 7.14 -3.65 -33.15
N SER A 216 6.36 -2.65 -32.76
CA SER A 216 6.73 -1.64 -31.78
C SER A 216 5.74 -1.61 -30.62
N VAL A 217 6.25 -1.53 -29.39
CA VAL A 217 5.46 -1.42 -28.16
C VAL A 217 5.50 0.02 -27.66
N LYS A 218 4.31 0.60 -27.47
CA LYS A 218 4.09 1.98 -27.01
C LYS A 218 3.11 2.00 -25.85
N VAL A 219 3.07 3.11 -25.12
CA VAL A 219 2.04 3.36 -24.09
C VAL A 219 1.37 4.70 -24.37
N SER A 220 0.04 4.70 -24.38
CA SER A 220 -0.78 5.90 -24.52
C SER A 220 -2.10 5.72 -23.78
N GLY A 221 -2.59 6.76 -23.10
CA GLY A 221 -3.89 6.74 -22.41
C GLY A 221 -4.06 5.62 -21.38
N GLY A 222 -2.99 5.21 -20.70
CA GLY A 222 -3.04 4.09 -19.76
C GLY A 222 -3.13 2.70 -20.40
N ARG A 223 -2.88 2.60 -21.71
CA ARG A 223 -2.91 1.37 -22.50
C ARG A 223 -1.55 1.05 -23.09
N LEU A 224 -1.20 -0.23 -23.10
CA LEU A 224 -0.09 -0.80 -23.83
C LEU A 224 -0.58 -1.05 -25.26
N LEU A 225 0.10 -0.48 -26.25
CA LEU A 225 -0.23 -0.58 -27.66
C LEU A 225 0.89 -1.34 -28.38
N VAL A 226 0.52 -2.32 -29.17
CA VAL A 226 1.44 -3.03 -30.08
C VAL A 226 1.10 -2.60 -31.49
N ALA A 227 2.08 -2.06 -32.20
CA ALA A 227 1.89 -1.58 -33.57
C ALA A 227 2.85 -2.31 -34.52
N VAL A 228 2.37 -2.60 -35.74
CA VAL A 228 3.14 -3.16 -36.85
C VAL A 228 2.98 -2.23 -38.05
N LYS A 229 4.09 -1.80 -38.65
CA LYS A 229 4.09 -0.83 -39.77
C LYS A 229 3.29 0.44 -39.50
N GLY A 230 3.21 0.88 -38.22
CA GLY A 230 2.50 2.07 -37.79
C GLY A 230 1.05 1.87 -37.37
N GLU A 231 0.45 0.73 -37.70
CA GLU A 231 -0.94 0.40 -37.32
C GLU A 231 -0.98 -0.36 -35.99
N THR A 232 -1.89 0.01 -35.09
CA THR A 232 -2.10 -0.69 -33.82
C THR A 232 -2.85 -2.00 -34.05
N VAL A 233 -2.15 -3.11 -33.81
CA VAL A 233 -2.69 -4.47 -33.99
C VAL A 233 -3.21 -5.08 -32.69
N ALA A 234 -2.79 -4.59 -31.55
CA ALA A 234 -3.27 -5.04 -30.26
C ALA A 234 -3.14 -3.93 -29.19
N GLU A 235 -4.05 -3.95 -28.22
CA GLU A 235 -3.99 -3.08 -27.06
C GLU A 235 -4.41 -3.81 -25.78
N ARG A 236 -3.87 -3.39 -24.63
CA ARG A 236 -4.25 -3.88 -23.29
C ARG A 236 -4.18 -2.74 -22.30
N ARG A 237 -5.07 -2.71 -21.30
CA ARG A 237 -4.95 -1.77 -20.19
C ARG A 237 -3.69 -2.12 -19.40
N LEU A 238 -2.90 -1.11 -19.01
CA LEU A 238 -1.69 -1.34 -18.22
C LEU A 238 -1.96 -2.02 -16.87
N LEU A 239 -3.17 -1.85 -16.33
CA LEU A 239 -3.61 -2.51 -15.08
C LEU A 239 -3.73 -4.03 -15.22
N ASP A 240 -3.98 -4.52 -16.43
CA ASP A 240 -4.18 -5.95 -16.72
C ASP A 240 -2.85 -6.64 -17.14
N VAL A 241 -1.74 -5.89 -17.16
CA VAL A 241 -0.43 -6.39 -17.60
C VAL A 241 0.43 -6.72 -16.37
N SER A 242 0.78 -7.99 -16.21
CA SER A 242 1.71 -8.44 -15.16
C SER A 242 3.18 -8.39 -15.60
N GLN A 243 3.42 -8.58 -16.88
CA GLN A 243 4.77 -8.67 -17.47
C GLN A 243 4.68 -8.44 -18.98
N VAL A 244 5.74 -7.90 -19.58
CA VAL A 244 5.87 -7.79 -21.05
C VAL A 244 7.07 -8.62 -21.50
N CYS A 245 6.83 -9.60 -22.37
CA CYS A 245 7.85 -10.40 -23.00
C CYS A 245 7.99 -9.99 -24.48
N VAL A 246 9.15 -9.51 -24.86
CA VAL A 246 9.51 -9.08 -26.23
C VAL A 246 10.36 -10.17 -26.84
N VAL A 247 9.92 -10.74 -27.96
CA VAL A 247 10.57 -11.91 -28.60
C VAL A 247 11.14 -11.51 -29.95
N GLY A 248 12.45 -11.61 -30.09
CA GLY A 248 13.17 -11.31 -31.34
C GLY A 248 13.19 -9.82 -31.67
N ASN A 249 13.01 -9.47 -32.95
CA ASN A 249 13.14 -8.10 -33.43
C ASN A 249 11.86 -7.28 -33.17
N VAL A 250 11.64 -6.91 -31.90
CA VAL A 250 10.54 -6.04 -31.44
C VAL A 250 11.11 -4.83 -30.74
N GLN A 251 10.61 -3.65 -31.06
CA GLN A 251 11.03 -2.40 -30.45
C GLN A 251 10.09 -2.03 -29.29
N ILE A 252 10.65 -1.44 -28.24
CA ILE A 252 9.88 -0.84 -27.15
C ILE A 252 10.34 0.59 -26.93
N THR A 253 9.39 1.53 -26.83
CA THR A 253 9.76 2.94 -26.63
C THR A 253 10.22 3.18 -25.20
N THR A 254 11.13 4.13 -25.00
CA THR A 254 11.59 4.55 -23.68
C THR A 254 10.42 5.03 -22.79
N GLN A 255 9.40 5.68 -23.38
CA GLN A 255 8.21 6.10 -22.67
C GLN A 255 7.39 4.91 -22.18
N ALA A 256 7.28 3.84 -23.00
CA ALA A 256 6.62 2.61 -22.59
C ALA A 256 7.38 1.93 -21.45
N LEU A 257 8.72 1.81 -21.53
CA LEU A 257 9.57 1.29 -20.47
C LEU A 257 9.34 2.05 -19.15
N LYS A 258 9.42 3.38 -19.18
CA LYS A 258 9.21 4.20 -17.97
C LYS A 258 7.80 4.01 -17.38
N ALA A 259 6.78 3.91 -18.21
CA ALA A 259 5.40 3.69 -17.75
C ALA A 259 5.21 2.30 -17.12
N LEU A 260 5.80 1.27 -17.69
CA LEU A 260 5.81 -0.10 -17.16
C LEU A 260 6.57 -0.17 -15.83
N TRP A 261 7.76 0.42 -15.75
CA TRP A 261 8.56 0.43 -14.53
C TRP A 261 7.89 1.16 -13.36
N ARG A 262 7.22 2.28 -13.60
CA ARG A 262 6.44 2.99 -12.56
C ARG A 262 5.33 2.11 -11.96
N ARG A 263 4.88 1.11 -12.69
CA ARG A 263 3.86 0.13 -12.25
C ARG A 263 4.44 -1.19 -11.76
N GLY A 264 5.77 -1.30 -11.68
CA GLY A 264 6.45 -2.54 -11.27
C GLY A 264 6.34 -3.66 -12.31
N VAL A 265 5.95 -3.35 -13.55
CA VAL A 265 5.86 -4.33 -14.63
C VAL A 265 7.26 -4.59 -15.19
N THR A 266 7.70 -5.84 -15.14
CA THR A 266 8.98 -6.28 -15.70
C THR A 266 8.87 -6.43 -17.20
N VAL A 267 9.91 -6.01 -17.92
CA VAL A 267 10.06 -6.27 -19.35
C VAL A 267 11.18 -7.28 -19.53
N ILE A 268 10.90 -8.35 -20.31
CA ILE A 268 11.83 -9.43 -20.60
C ILE A 268 12.09 -9.45 -22.10
N TRP A 269 13.34 -9.52 -22.47
CA TRP A 269 13.78 -9.72 -23.86
C TRP A 269 14.19 -11.17 -24.07
N LEU A 270 13.61 -11.76 -25.08
CA LEU A 270 13.90 -13.12 -25.52
C LEU A 270 14.38 -13.09 -26.97
N SER A 271 15.35 -13.90 -27.29
CA SER A 271 15.72 -14.16 -28.69
C SER A 271 14.54 -14.76 -29.45
N TYR A 272 14.60 -14.81 -30.77
CA TYR A 272 13.59 -15.47 -31.60
C TYR A 272 13.35 -16.93 -31.21
N GLY A 273 14.40 -17.64 -30.77
CA GLY A 273 14.32 -19.01 -30.27
C GLY A 273 13.85 -19.16 -28.82
N GLY A 274 13.46 -18.06 -28.16
CA GLY A 274 12.95 -18.08 -26.78
C GLY A 274 14.01 -18.07 -25.67
N TRP A 275 15.32 -17.89 -26.02
CA TRP A 275 16.37 -17.75 -25.02
C TRP A 275 16.34 -16.36 -24.39
N LEU A 276 16.64 -16.30 -23.10
CA LEU A 276 16.67 -15.05 -22.34
C LEU A 276 17.88 -14.20 -22.77
N ASP A 277 17.64 -13.04 -23.36
CA ASP A 277 18.66 -12.03 -23.66
C ASP A 277 18.86 -11.08 -22.47
N GLY A 278 17.78 -10.76 -21.73
CA GLY A 278 17.85 -9.89 -20.58
C GLY A 278 16.48 -9.50 -20.06
N TRP A 279 16.49 -8.73 -18.97
CA TRP A 279 15.26 -8.12 -18.44
C TRP A 279 15.54 -6.74 -17.90
N SER A 280 14.49 -5.92 -17.79
CA SER A 280 14.53 -4.64 -17.08
C SER A 280 13.32 -4.46 -16.18
N GLN A 281 13.56 -3.79 -15.08
CA GLN A 281 12.54 -3.39 -14.11
C GLN A 281 12.88 -2.01 -13.58
N GLY A 282 11.90 -1.33 -13.04
CA GLY A 282 12.12 -0.03 -12.39
C GLY A 282 13.08 -0.12 -11.21
N PRO A 283 13.46 1.03 -10.62
CA PRO A 283 14.29 1.04 -9.43
C PRO A 283 13.68 0.13 -8.39
N MET A 284 14.46 -0.85 -7.95
CA MET A 284 14.02 -1.72 -6.86
C MET A 284 13.92 -0.85 -5.61
N SER A 285 12.79 -0.90 -4.91
CA SER A 285 12.62 -0.23 -3.63
C SER A 285 13.80 -0.56 -2.71
N GLY A 286 14.20 0.41 -1.89
CA GLY A 286 15.44 0.40 -1.15
C GLY A 286 15.53 -0.61 0.02
N HIS A 287 15.11 -1.86 -0.20
CA HIS A 287 15.16 -2.95 0.80
C HIS A 287 16.59 -3.38 1.15
N VAL A 288 17.44 -2.43 1.49
CA VAL A 288 18.87 -2.71 1.81
C VAL A 288 19.00 -3.74 2.91
N THR A 289 18.20 -3.61 3.98
CA THR A 289 18.22 -4.55 5.10
C THR A 289 17.82 -5.96 4.68
N LEU A 290 16.77 -6.10 3.88
CA LEU A 290 16.33 -7.40 3.38
C LEU A 290 17.40 -8.03 2.47
N ARG A 291 17.99 -7.27 1.56
CA ARG A 291 19.08 -7.75 0.68
C ARG A 291 20.30 -8.18 1.50
N ARG A 292 20.69 -7.38 2.50
CA ARG A 292 21.78 -7.74 3.41
C ARG A 292 21.47 -9.07 4.11
N ARG A 293 20.25 -9.24 4.63
CA ARG A 293 19.82 -10.51 5.27
C ARG A 293 19.85 -11.68 4.28
N GLN A 294 19.41 -11.49 3.04
CA GLN A 294 19.46 -12.53 2.00
C GLN A 294 20.91 -12.95 1.70
N VAL A 295 21.82 -11.98 1.55
CA VAL A 295 23.23 -12.27 1.34
C VAL A 295 23.83 -13.02 2.52
N LEU A 296 23.58 -12.58 3.75
CA LEU A 296 24.06 -13.26 4.96
C LEU A 296 23.45 -14.66 5.11
N ALA A 297 22.17 -14.84 4.79
CA ALA A 297 21.51 -16.14 4.85
C ALA A 297 22.01 -17.12 3.79
N SER A 298 22.58 -16.65 2.68
CA SER A 298 23.14 -17.53 1.64
C SER A 298 24.31 -18.40 2.13
N VAL A 299 25.04 -17.93 3.14
CA VAL A 299 26.13 -18.69 3.78
C VAL A 299 25.62 -19.97 4.46
N HIS A 300 24.35 -19.96 4.91
CA HIS A 300 23.70 -21.08 5.59
C HIS A 300 22.52 -21.62 4.76
N GLY A 301 22.59 -21.53 3.44
CA GLY A 301 21.49 -21.81 2.52
C GLY A 301 21.00 -23.26 2.47
N LEU A 302 21.67 -24.22 3.12
CA LEU A 302 21.32 -25.65 3.05
C LEU A 302 19.89 -25.92 3.54
N ARG A 303 19.47 -25.32 4.65
CA ARG A 303 18.09 -25.47 5.16
C ARG A 303 17.06 -24.96 4.16
N PHE A 304 17.36 -23.84 3.51
CA PHE A 304 16.48 -23.25 2.49
C PHE A 304 16.37 -24.16 1.26
N ALA A 305 17.50 -24.65 0.76
CA ALA A 305 17.55 -25.58 -0.36
C ALA A 305 16.77 -26.87 -0.05
N GLN A 306 16.92 -27.43 1.15
CA GLN A 306 16.18 -28.61 1.58
C GLN A 306 14.66 -28.37 1.57
N GLN A 307 14.18 -27.21 2.03
CA GLN A 307 12.74 -26.88 2.02
C GLN A 307 12.22 -26.70 0.58
N MET A 308 12.99 -26.07 -0.29
CA MET A 308 12.62 -25.96 -1.71
C MET A 308 12.50 -27.33 -2.39
N ILE A 309 13.47 -28.23 -2.15
CA ILE A 309 13.44 -29.59 -2.71
C ILE A 309 12.28 -30.41 -2.12
N ARG A 310 12.04 -30.31 -0.81
CA ARG A 310 10.86 -30.98 -0.19
C ARG A 310 9.55 -30.49 -0.80
N GLY A 311 9.39 -29.16 -0.96
CA GLY A 311 8.21 -28.58 -1.59
C GLY A 311 8.06 -29.04 -3.04
N LYS A 312 9.15 -29.11 -3.80
CA LYS A 312 9.12 -29.62 -5.18
C LYS A 312 8.68 -31.10 -5.25
N ILE A 313 9.23 -31.95 -4.41
CA ILE A 313 8.86 -33.38 -4.36
C ILE A 313 7.39 -33.57 -3.94
N HIS A 314 6.93 -32.76 -2.98
CA HIS A 314 5.54 -32.84 -2.50
C HIS A 314 4.51 -32.41 -3.56
N ASN A 315 4.88 -31.46 -4.42
CA ASN A 315 3.99 -30.87 -5.42
C ASN A 315 4.07 -31.57 -6.81
N GLN A 316 4.99 -32.46 -7.02
CA GLN A 316 5.12 -33.33 -8.22
C GLN A 316 4.47 -34.69 -7.99
#